data_3a275f3e163139e5681ef98b7b51583d
#
_entry.id   3a275f3e163139e5681ef98b7b51583d
#
_cell.length_a   1.000
_cell.length_b   1.000
_cell.length_c   1.000
_cell.angle_alpha   90.00
_cell.angle_beta   90.00
_cell.angle_gamma   90.00
#
_symmetry.space_group_name_H-M   'P 1'
#
loop_
_entity.id
_entity.type
_entity.pdbx_description
1 polymer ?
#
loop_
_entity_poly.entity_id
_entity_poly.type
_entity_poly.pdbx_seq_one_letter_code
_entity_poly.pdbx_strand_id
1 'polypeptide(L)'
;GPGRLVQYHTAGALFDGRKTWMLAALTDLTIAPVDGDESKPYLLLSNAHDGTGAVRVLFTTVRVVCNNTLNIALRGAKGQGVTIRHTTNVKSKVREAQRILGLARESFAAYDEQAKRLAQMQMGDKALDAFLNSLFPVPTDAEPTTQDTNRKNLIRDLFESGAGTEIPGVRGTAWAALNAVTDYVDHHSITRRGQETSADSMMFGTKADLKTRALDL
;
A
#
# COMPACT_ATOMS: atom_id res chain seq x y z
N GLY A 1 -26.07 -16.09 10.40
CA GLY A 1 -26.01 -15.84 8.98
C GLY A 1 -24.57 -15.90 8.46
N PRO A 2 -24.28 -16.17 7.19
CA PRO A 2 -22.92 -16.12 6.69
C PRO A 2 -22.34 -14.72 6.97
N GLY A 3 -21.17 -14.68 7.62
CA GLY A 3 -20.50 -13.44 8.03
C GLY A 3 -20.42 -12.46 6.85
N ARG A 4 -20.58 -11.17 7.11
CA ARG A 4 -20.46 -10.15 6.07
C ARG A 4 -19.04 -10.20 5.53
N LEU A 5 -18.87 -10.57 4.28
CA LEU A 5 -17.57 -10.65 3.59
C LEU A 5 -16.87 -9.30 3.47
N VAL A 6 -17.65 -8.21 3.51
CA VAL A 6 -17.18 -6.82 3.43
C VAL A 6 -17.82 -6.02 4.55
N GLN A 7 -17.00 -5.34 5.32
CA GLN A 7 -17.45 -4.49 6.43
C GLN A 7 -16.94 -3.07 6.24
N TYR A 8 -17.85 -2.08 6.35
CA TYR A 8 -17.47 -0.67 6.42
C TYR A 8 -16.51 -0.44 7.60
N HIS A 9 -15.44 0.32 7.35
CA HIS A 9 -14.45 0.65 8.36
C HIS A 9 -14.42 2.15 8.65
N THR A 10 -14.12 2.96 7.65
CA THR A 10 -14.06 4.42 7.78
C THR A 10 -14.25 5.11 6.44
N ALA A 11 -14.56 6.38 6.47
CA ALA A 11 -14.62 7.25 5.28
C ALA A 11 -14.18 8.66 5.63
N GLY A 12 -13.87 9.43 4.59
CA GLY A 12 -13.49 10.83 4.73
C GLY A 12 -13.67 11.61 3.45
N ALA A 13 -13.43 12.91 3.57
CA ALA A 13 -13.42 13.84 2.47
C ALA A 13 -12.10 14.63 2.48
N LEU A 14 -11.62 14.99 1.30
CA LEU A 14 -10.43 15.79 1.07
C LEU A 14 -10.80 16.98 0.19
N PHE A 15 -10.05 18.08 0.33
CA PHE A 15 -10.18 19.29 -0.50
C PHE A 15 -11.61 19.86 -0.48
N ASP A 16 -12.15 20.11 0.72
CA ASP A 16 -13.50 20.63 0.95
C ASP A 16 -14.61 19.79 0.29
N GLY A 17 -14.47 18.46 0.36
CA GLY A 17 -15.45 17.52 -0.18
C GLY A 17 -15.34 17.26 -1.68
N ARG A 18 -14.37 17.84 -2.38
CA ARG A 18 -14.15 17.57 -3.82
C ARG A 18 -13.74 16.14 -4.10
N LYS A 19 -13.12 15.47 -3.14
CA LYS A 19 -12.75 14.06 -3.22
C LYS A 19 -13.22 13.34 -1.96
N THR A 20 -14.04 12.33 -2.12
CA THR A 20 -14.48 11.48 -1.01
C THR A 20 -13.86 10.09 -1.14
N TRP A 21 -13.66 9.44 -0.01
CA TRP A 21 -13.14 8.08 0.04
C TRP A 21 -13.81 7.26 1.15
N MET A 22 -13.81 5.95 0.97
CA MET A 22 -14.34 4.99 1.94
C MET A 22 -13.45 3.75 1.97
N LEU A 23 -13.16 3.28 3.16
CA LEU A 23 -12.41 2.05 3.41
C LEU A 23 -13.36 0.95 3.90
N ALA A 24 -13.33 -0.20 3.26
CA ALA A 24 -14.13 -1.36 3.62
C ALA A 24 -13.23 -2.59 3.78
N ALA A 25 -13.29 -3.23 4.95
CA ALA A 25 -12.50 -4.42 5.26
C ALA A 25 -13.07 -5.68 4.57
N LEU A 26 -12.18 -6.54 4.08
CA LEU A 26 -12.50 -7.91 3.68
C LEU A 26 -12.26 -8.82 4.89
N THR A 27 -13.31 -9.12 5.63
CA THR A 27 -13.22 -9.72 6.98
C THR A 27 -12.90 -11.21 6.99
N ASP A 28 -13.00 -11.86 5.84
CA ASP A 28 -12.72 -13.28 5.65
C ASP A 28 -11.31 -13.55 5.09
N LEU A 29 -10.49 -12.50 4.95
CA LEU A 29 -9.12 -12.60 4.48
C LEU A 29 -8.15 -12.02 5.53
N THR A 30 -7.04 -12.69 5.71
CA THR A 30 -5.88 -12.22 6.48
C THR A 30 -4.62 -12.56 5.69
N ILE A 31 -3.68 -11.66 5.67
CA ILE A 31 -2.36 -11.83 5.07
C ILE A 31 -1.38 -11.91 6.23
N ALA A 32 -0.67 -13.03 6.35
CA ALA A 32 0.29 -13.28 7.41
C ALA A 32 1.57 -13.90 6.81
N PRO A 33 2.55 -13.08 6.42
CA PRO A 33 3.81 -13.55 5.85
C PRO A 33 4.61 -14.42 6.81
N VAL A 34 4.55 -14.08 8.09
CA VAL A 34 5.07 -14.85 9.23
C VAL A 34 4.04 -14.84 10.36
N ASP A 35 4.16 -15.79 11.28
CA ASP A 35 3.27 -15.87 12.45
C ASP A 35 3.41 -14.61 13.31
N GLY A 36 2.28 -14.00 13.65
CA GLY A 36 2.22 -12.74 14.42
C GLY A 36 2.38 -11.45 13.60
N ASP A 37 2.67 -11.52 12.30
CA ASP A 37 2.75 -10.34 11.44
C ASP A 37 1.59 -10.30 10.44
N GLU A 38 0.48 -9.71 10.87
CA GLU A 38 -0.75 -9.68 10.11
C GLU A 38 -0.95 -8.36 9.36
N SER A 39 -1.49 -8.49 8.14
CA SER A 39 -2.04 -7.37 7.36
C SER A 39 -3.50 -7.63 7.02
N LYS A 40 -4.33 -6.62 7.19
CA LYS A 40 -5.77 -6.67 6.87
C LYS A 40 -6.03 -6.15 5.48
N PRO A 41 -6.73 -6.90 4.62
CA PRO A 41 -7.14 -6.46 3.29
C PRO A 41 -8.33 -5.51 3.34
N TYR A 42 -8.27 -4.44 2.53
CA TYR A 42 -9.32 -3.45 2.39
C TYR A 42 -9.59 -3.11 0.92
N LEU A 43 -10.83 -2.75 0.64
CA LEU A 43 -11.22 -2.00 -0.54
C LEU A 43 -11.23 -0.52 -0.21
N LEU A 44 -10.43 0.27 -0.92
CA LEU A 44 -10.43 1.72 -0.85
C LEU A 44 -11.20 2.27 -2.05
N LEU A 45 -12.41 2.77 -1.80
CA LEU A 45 -13.23 3.43 -2.81
C LEU A 45 -12.95 4.94 -2.77
N SER A 46 -12.82 5.56 -3.93
CA SER A 46 -12.74 7.02 -4.02
C SER A 46 -13.64 7.54 -5.13
N ASN A 47 -14.22 8.72 -4.90
CA ASN A 47 -15.01 9.46 -5.88
C ASN A 47 -14.55 10.92 -5.90
N ALA A 48 -14.34 11.47 -7.10
CA ALA A 48 -14.07 12.88 -7.31
C ALA A 48 -15.35 13.56 -7.80
N HIS A 49 -15.76 14.62 -7.09
CA HIS A 49 -16.99 15.37 -7.39
C HIS A 49 -16.75 16.59 -8.31
N ASP A 50 -15.51 16.81 -8.73
CA ASP A 50 -15.11 17.91 -9.61
C ASP A 50 -15.23 17.59 -11.11
N GLY A 51 -15.85 16.47 -11.45
CA GLY A 51 -16.00 16.00 -12.83
C GLY A 51 -14.74 15.40 -13.44
N THR A 52 -13.60 15.36 -12.70
CA THR A 52 -12.32 14.86 -13.22
C THR A 52 -12.15 13.35 -13.05
N GLY A 53 -13.06 12.68 -12.31
CA GLY A 53 -12.84 11.29 -11.95
C GLY A 53 -14.08 10.40 -11.94
N ALA A 54 -13.90 9.18 -12.43
CA ALA A 54 -14.81 8.08 -12.15
C ALA A 54 -14.57 7.53 -10.73
N VAL A 55 -15.55 6.80 -10.19
CA VAL A 55 -15.35 6.04 -8.95
C VAL A 55 -14.22 5.04 -9.16
N ARG A 56 -13.22 5.07 -8.28
CA ARG A 56 -12.11 4.12 -8.28
C ARG A 56 -12.21 3.19 -7.09
N VAL A 57 -11.87 1.92 -7.30
CA VAL A 57 -11.68 0.95 -6.23
C VAL A 57 -10.24 0.48 -6.28
N LEU A 58 -9.51 0.72 -5.20
CA LEU A 58 -8.15 0.24 -5.00
C LEU A 58 -8.18 -0.91 -3.99
N PHE A 59 -7.23 -1.83 -4.12
CA PHE A 59 -6.99 -2.88 -3.14
C PHE A 59 -5.80 -2.46 -2.30
N THR A 60 -5.99 -2.40 -1.00
CA THR A 60 -4.95 -1.97 -0.06
C THR A 60 -4.89 -2.89 1.14
N THR A 61 -3.72 -3.03 1.73
CA THR A 61 -3.53 -3.70 3.01
C THR A 61 -3.16 -2.68 4.08
N VAL A 62 -3.53 -2.97 5.31
CA VAL A 62 -3.07 -2.24 6.50
C VAL A 62 -2.40 -3.25 7.42
N ARG A 63 -1.10 -3.09 7.63
CA ARG A 63 -0.34 -3.94 8.55
C ARG A 63 -0.71 -3.60 9.99
N VAL A 64 -1.08 -4.61 10.78
CA VAL A 64 -1.68 -4.40 12.12
C VAL A 64 -0.67 -3.78 13.10
N VAL A 65 0.60 -4.15 13.01
CA VAL A 65 1.66 -3.73 13.96
C VAL A 65 1.96 -2.22 13.86
N CYS A 66 1.91 -1.63 12.67
CA CYS A 66 2.39 -0.25 12.42
C CYS A 66 1.42 0.62 11.64
N ASN A 67 0.23 0.13 11.31
CA ASN A 67 -0.75 0.81 10.46
C ASN A 67 -0.22 1.24 9.07
N ASN A 68 0.88 0.66 8.61
CA ASN A 68 1.39 0.91 7.26
C ASN A 68 0.41 0.44 6.21
N THR A 69 0.22 1.24 5.17
CA THR A 69 -0.69 0.96 4.07
C THR A 69 0.09 0.60 2.81
N LEU A 70 -0.42 -0.36 2.04
CA LEU A 70 0.16 -0.74 0.76
C LEU A 70 -0.94 -1.03 -0.26
N ASN A 71 -0.92 -0.34 -1.38
CA ASN A 71 -1.82 -0.63 -2.49
C ASN A 71 -1.32 -1.86 -3.26
N ILE A 72 -2.23 -2.79 -3.49
CA ILE A 72 -1.94 -4.04 -4.19
C ILE A 72 -2.31 -3.88 -5.66
N ALA A 73 -1.36 -4.21 -6.55
CA ALA A 73 -1.59 -4.19 -7.98
C ALA A 73 -2.64 -5.22 -8.39
N LEU A 74 -3.51 -4.84 -9.33
CA LEU A 74 -4.45 -5.77 -9.94
C LEU A 74 -3.72 -6.70 -10.91
N ARG A 75 -3.90 -8.00 -10.75
CA ARG A 75 -3.37 -8.99 -11.67
C ARG A 75 -3.96 -8.78 -13.06
N GLY A 76 -3.10 -8.45 -14.04
CA GLY A 76 -3.50 -8.26 -15.44
C GLY A 76 -4.15 -6.90 -15.78
N ALA A 77 -4.24 -5.95 -14.85
CA ALA A 77 -4.70 -4.59 -15.14
C ALA A 77 -3.53 -3.64 -15.40
N LYS A 78 -3.69 -2.76 -16.39
CA LYS A 78 -2.79 -1.60 -16.56
C LYS A 78 -3.17 -0.55 -15.52
N GLY A 79 -2.40 -0.43 -14.44
CA GLY A 79 -2.58 0.58 -13.41
C GLY A 79 -3.19 0.04 -12.10
N GLN A 80 -3.21 0.90 -11.08
CA GLN A 80 -3.75 0.59 -9.75
C GLN A 80 -5.28 0.79 -9.75
N GLY A 81 -6.02 -0.28 -9.42
CA GLY A 81 -7.43 -0.19 -9.12
C GLY A 81 -8.39 -0.44 -10.31
N VAL A 82 -9.67 -0.52 -9.98
CA VAL A 82 -10.79 -0.66 -10.91
C VAL A 82 -11.54 0.66 -11.02
N THR A 83 -11.82 1.08 -12.23
CA THR A 83 -12.68 2.26 -12.48
C THR A 83 -14.13 1.79 -12.69
N ILE A 84 -15.05 2.34 -11.91
CA ILE A 84 -16.48 2.08 -12.04
C ILE A 84 -17.11 3.26 -12.78
N ARG A 85 -17.77 2.97 -13.90
CA ARG A 85 -18.55 3.99 -14.62
C ARG A 85 -19.90 4.21 -13.95
N HIS A 86 -20.36 5.46 -13.92
CA HIS A 86 -21.70 5.79 -13.47
C HIS A 86 -22.73 5.21 -14.45
N THR A 87 -23.44 4.16 -14.03
CA THR A 87 -24.56 3.58 -14.77
C THR A 87 -25.84 3.61 -13.93
N THR A 88 -26.98 3.75 -14.57
CA THR A 88 -28.29 3.78 -13.89
C THR A 88 -28.81 2.37 -13.55
N ASN A 89 -28.27 1.34 -14.17
CA ASN A 89 -28.75 -0.03 -14.02
C ASN A 89 -28.19 -0.73 -12.77
N VAL A 90 -29.05 -0.99 -11.78
CA VAL A 90 -28.69 -1.67 -10.51
C VAL A 90 -28.13 -3.08 -10.73
N LYS A 91 -28.68 -3.86 -11.68
CA LYS A 91 -28.19 -5.22 -11.96
C LYS A 91 -26.76 -5.22 -12.49
N SER A 92 -26.36 -4.18 -13.25
CA SER A 92 -24.98 -4.05 -13.72
C SER A 92 -24.04 -3.68 -12.59
N LYS A 93 -24.48 -2.87 -11.63
CA LYS A 93 -23.69 -2.49 -10.42
C LYS A 93 -23.42 -3.70 -9.51
N VAL A 94 -24.41 -4.59 -9.32
CA VAL A 94 -24.25 -5.80 -8.51
C VAL A 94 -23.23 -6.74 -9.17
N ARG A 95 -23.34 -6.98 -10.49
CA ARG A 95 -22.35 -7.80 -11.22
C ARG A 95 -20.95 -7.21 -11.16
N GLU A 96 -20.82 -5.89 -11.27
CA GLU A 96 -19.54 -5.22 -11.16
C GLU A 96 -18.95 -5.35 -9.75
N ALA A 97 -19.74 -5.22 -8.70
CA ALA A 97 -19.30 -5.44 -7.34
C ALA A 97 -18.81 -6.89 -7.12
N GLN A 98 -19.54 -7.88 -7.63
CA GLN A 98 -19.12 -9.29 -7.56
C GLN A 98 -17.79 -9.54 -8.32
N ARG A 99 -17.63 -8.93 -9.49
CA ARG A 99 -16.38 -8.99 -10.26
C ARG A 99 -15.21 -8.38 -9.48
N ILE A 100 -15.42 -7.22 -8.87
CA ILE A 100 -14.39 -6.53 -8.06
C ILE A 100 -13.97 -7.38 -6.87
N LEU A 101 -14.93 -8.01 -6.17
CA LEU A 101 -14.63 -8.89 -5.04
C LEU A 101 -13.84 -10.14 -5.49
N GLY A 102 -14.14 -10.71 -6.65
CA GLY A 102 -13.35 -11.79 -7.24
C GLY A 102 -11.91 -11.37 -7.50
N LEU A 103 -11.71 -10.25 -8.20
CA LEU A 103 -10.38 -9.68 -8.46
C LEU A 103 -9.61 -9.35 -7.19
N ALA A 104 -10.30 -8.84 -6.15
CA ALA A 104 -9.68 -8.54 -4.87
C ALA A 104 -9.11 -9.80 -4.23
N ARG A 105 -9.88 -10.89 -4.18
CA ARG A 105 -9.43 -12.16 -3.60
C ARG A 105 -8.22 -12.72 -4.31
N GLU A 106 -8.23 -12.73 -5.65
CA GLU A 106 -7.09 -13.19 -6.45
C GLU A 106 -5.84 -12.34 -6.22
N SER A 107 -6.01 -11.00 -6.16
CA SER A 107 -4.90 -10.07 -5.95
C SER A 107 -4.31 -10.20 -4.54
N PHE A 108 -5.16 -10.32 -3.51
CA PHE A 108 -4.67 -10.51 -2.14
C PHE A 108 -4.03 -11.88 -1.92
N ALA A 109 -4.52 -12.94 -2.55
CA ALA A 109 -3.87 -14.24 -2.51
C ALA A 109 -2.48 -14.20 -3.17
N ALA A 110 -2.35 -13.54 -4.32
CA ALA A 110 -1.05 -13.35 -4.97
C ALA A 110 -0.08 -12.52 -4.13
N TYR A 111 -0.58 -11.49 -3.48
CA TYR A 111 0.22 -10.66 -2.56
C TYR A 111 0.67 -11.44 -1.31
N ASP A 112 -0.21 -12.24 -0.71
CA ASP A 112 0.14 -13.08 0.44
C ASP A 112 1.30 -14.03 0.11
N GLU A 113 1.24 -14.68 -1.06
CA GLU A 113 2.34 -15.51 -1.56
C GLU A 113 3.63 -14.73 -1.84
N GLN A 114 3.52 -13.49 -2.34
CA GLN A 114 4.69 -12.62 -2.53
C GLN A 114 5.28 -12.20 -1.18
N ALA A 115 4.45 -11.79 -0.23
CA ALA A 115 4.88 -11.38 1.11
C ALA A 115 5.59 -12.52 1.86
N LYS A 116 5.06 -13.75 1.76
CA LYS A 116 5.71 -14.96 2.31
C LYS A 116 7.09 -15.20 1.69
N ARG A 117 7.22 -15.03 0.37
CA ARG A 117 8.53 -15.14 -0.30
C ARG A 117 9.50 -14.07 0.19
N LEU A 118 9.07 -12.82 0.30
CA LEU A 118 9.89 -11.72 0.82
C LEU A 118 10.35 -12.00 2.27
N ALA A 119 9.52 -12.60 3.10
CA ALA A 119 9.87 -12.98 4.46
C ALA A 119 10.90 -14.12 4.52
N GLN A 120 11.01 -14.95 3.48
CA GLN A 120 12.02 -16.00 3.37
C GLN A 120 13.35 -15.53 2.77
N MET A 121 13.35 -14.37 2.09
CA MET A 121 14.54 -13.81 1.45
C MET A 121 15.36 -13.01 2.46
N GLN A 122 16.58 -13.47 2.74
CA GLN A 122 17.52 -12.73 3.58
C GLN A 122 18.06 -11.50 2.84
N MET A 123 18.11 -10.39 3.53
CA MET A 123 18.60 -9.11 3.02
C MET A 123 19.70 -8.57 3.92
N GLY A 124 20.96 -8.79 3.54
CA GLY A 124 22.13 -8.18 4.21
C GLY A 124 22.39 -6.75 3.67
N ASP A 125 23.32 -6.04 4.31
CA ASP A 125 23.61 -4.62 4.06
C ASP A 125 23.83 -4.27 2.58
N LYS A 126 24.59 -5.08 1.85
CA LYS A 126 24.84 -4.85 0.41
C LYS A 126 23.56 -4.94 -0.43
N ALA A 127 22.68 -5.89 -0.11
CA ALA A 127 21.41 -6.05 -0.81
C ALA A 127 20.46 -4.90 -0.47
N LEU A 128 20.41 -4.50 0.80
CA LEU A 128 19.65 -3.34 1.25
C LEU A 128 20.13 -2.05 0.57
N ASP A 129 21.43 -1.84 0.47
CA ASP A 129 22.00 -0.69 -0.24
C ASP A 129 21.64 -0.68 -1.72
N ALA A 130 21.73 -1.82 -2.39
CA ALA A 130 21.33 -1.94 -3.80
C ALA A 130 19.83 -1.65 -3.97
N PHE A 131 18.99 -2.18 -3.11
CA PHE A 131 17.55 -1.93 -3.09
C PHE A 131 17.24 -0.43 -2.90
N LEU A 132 17.83 0.22 -1.90
CA LEU A 132 17.63 1.64 -1.65
C LEU A 132 18.16 2.53 -2.78
N ASN A 133 19.28 2.16 -3.42
CA ASN A 133 19.81 2.89 -4.58
C ASN A 133 18.91 2.74 -5.80
N SER A 134 18.31 1.58 -6.00
CA SER A 134 17.32 1.35 -7.07
C SER A 134 16.04 2.13 -6.84
N LEU A 135 15.58 2.20 -5.58
CA LEU A 135 14.34 2.89 -5.23
C LEU A 135 14.50 4.43 -5.23
N PHE A 136 15.68 4.91 -4.79
CA PHE A 136 16.05 6.33 -4.70
C PHE A 136 17.36 6.60 -5.47
N PRO A 137 17.31 6.55 -6.82
CA PRO A 137 18.50 6.76 -7.62
C PRO A 137 18.99 8.20 -7.49
N VAL A 138 20.32 8.35 -7.37
CA VAL A 138 21.01 9.62 -7.51
C VAL A 138 21.55 9.68 -8.94
N PRO A 139 21.38 10.78 -9.68
CA PRO A 139 21.94 10.92 -11.02
C PRO A 139 23.46 10.70 -10.99
N THR A 140 23.99 10.08 -12.05
CA THR A 140 25.42 9.68 -12.13
C THR A 140 26.37 10.88 -12.08
N ASP A 141 25.90 12.05 -12.47
CA ASP A 141 26.62 13.33 -12.53
C ASP A 141 26.37 14.22 -11.30
N ALA A 142 25.68 13.70 -10.27
CA ALA A 142 25.33 14.45 -9.06
C ALA A 142 25.81 13.73 -7.78
N GLU A 143 26.22 14.52 -6.79
CA GLU A 143 26.46 14.00 -5.45
C GLU A 143 25.14 13.84 -4.68
N PRO A 144 25.02 12.82 -3.80
CA PRO A 144 23.86 12.65 -2.96
C PRO A 144 23.63 13.88 -2.08
N THR A 145 22.41 14.39 -2.06
CA THR A 145 22.07 15.48 -1.13
C THR A 145 22.00 14.97 0.31
N THR A 146 22.12 15.89 1.27
CA THR A 146 21.89 15.57 2.70
C THR A 146 20.50 14.92 2.92
N GLN A 147 19.50 15.35 2.15
CA GLN A 147 18.14 14.77 2.22
C GLN A 147 18.13 13.31 1.73
N ASP A 148 18.85 12.97 0.66
CA ASP A 148 18.95 11.61 0.15
C ASP A 148 19.64 10.69 1.14
N THR A 149 20.75 11.18 1.73
CA THR A 149 21.49 10.46 2.75
C THR A 149 20.64 10.21 4.01
N ASN A 150 19.99 11.26 4.54
CA ASN A 150 19.15 11.14 5.73
C ASN A 150 17.95 10.20 5.50
N ARG A 151 17.34 10.25 4.31
CA ARG A 151 16.27 9.32 3.94
C ARG A 151 16.73 7.86 4.00
N LYS A 152 17.84 7.54 3.34
CA LYS A 152 18.37 6.18 3.30
C LYS A 152 18.80 5.70 4.69
N ASN A 153 19.39 6.56 5.49
CA ASN A 153 19.77 6.23 6.87
C ASN A 153 18.53 5.92 7.72
N LEU A 154 17.50 6.76 7.66
CA LEU A 154 16.27 6.52 8.40
C LEU A 154 15.60 5.20 7.99
N ILE A 155 15.58 4.86 6.68
CA ILE A 155 15.03 3.58 6.25
C ILE A 155 15.89 2.40 6.74
N ARG A 156 17.21 2.54 6.83
CA ARG A 156 18.08 1.52 7.46
C ARG A 156 17.76 1.35 8.95
N ASP A 157 17.59 2.44 9.68
CA ASP A 157 17.20 2.39 11.10
C ASP A 157 15.85 1.69 11.28
N LEU A 158 14.87 1.97 10.39
CA LEU A 158 13.57 1.29 10.39
C LEU A 158 13.67 -0.18 9.98
N PHE A 159 14.60 -0.55 9.10
CA PHE A 159 14.87 -1.94 8.74
C PHE A 159 15.40 -2.74 9.94
N GLU A 160 16.26 -2.15 10.75
CA GLU A 160 16.87 -2.79 11.93
C GLU A 160 15.94 -2.82 13.14
N SER A 161 15.16 -1.75 13.37
CA SER A 161 14.43 -1.54 14.63
C SER A 161 13.03 -0.95 14.47
N GLY A 162 12.48 -0.90 13.26
CA GLY A 162 11.10 -0.45 13.01
C GLY A 162 10.06 -1.41 13.58
N ALA A 163 8.81 -0.95 13.63
CA ALA A 163 7.70 -1.73 14.19
C ALA A 163 7.54 -3.10 13.50
N GLY A 164 7.50 -4.16 14.30
CA GLY A 164 7.36 -5.54 13.86
C GLY A 164 8.67 -6.24 13.54
N THR A 165 9.84 -5.58 13.66
CA THR A 165 11.14 -6.26 13.50
C THR A 165 11.46 -7.22 14.64
N GLU A 166 10.78 -7.06 15.78
CA GLU A 166 10.82 -7.97 16.93
C GLU A 166 10.08 -9.28 16.69
N ILE A 167 9.21 -9.35 15.68
CA ILE A 167 8.48 -10.57 15.33
C ILE A 167 9.48 -11.59 14.74
N PRO A 168 9.52 -12.83 15.28
CA PRO A 168 10.42 -13.86 14.77
C PRO A 168 10.24 -14.10 13.28
N GLY A 169 11.33 -14.08 12.50
CA GLY A 169 11.31 -14.28 11.05
C GLY A 169 11.08 -13.01 10.21
N VAL A 170 10.95 -11.82 10.82
CA VAL A 170 10.85 -10.54 10.09
C VAL A 170 12.21 -9.89 9.90
N ARG A 171 12.99 -9.71 10.98
CA ARG A 171 14.27 -8.99 10.94
C ARG A 171 15.24 -9.56 9.90
N GLY A 172 15.91 -8.68 9.15
CA GLY A 172 16.92 -9.05 8.18
C GLY A 172 16.37 -9.69 6.90
N THR A 173 15.10 -9.50 6.60
CA THR A 173 14.45 -10.06 5.40
C THR A 173 14.06 -8.97 4.41
N ALA A 174 13.79 -9.35 3.15
CA ALA A 174 13.23 -8.44 2.16
C ALA A 174 11.85 -7.90 2.59
N TRP A 175 11.10 -8.67 3.37
CA TRP A 175 9.85 -8.21 3.99
C TRP A 175 10.08 -7.07 4.97
N ALA A 176 11.10 -7.13 5.82
CA ALA A 176 11.47 -6.02 6.70
C ALA A 176 11.87 -4.77 5.90
N ALA A 177 12.61 -4.93 4.80
CA ALA A 177 12.99 -3.81 3.94
C ALA A 177 11.78 -3.11 3.29
N LEU A 178 10.83 -3.88 2.77
CA LEU A 178 9.57 -3.33 2.26
C LEU A 178 8.81 -2.58 3.36
N ASN A 179 8.72 -3.14 4.57
CA ASN A 179 8.03 -2.50 5.68
C ASN A 179 8.74 -1.22 6.15
N ALA A 180 10.07 -1.18 6.17
CA ALA A 180 10.84 0.02 6.47
C ALA A 180 10.57 1.16 5.47
N VAL A 181 10.45 0.83 4.17
CA VAL A 181 10.08 1.82 3.15
C VAL A 181 8.64 2.29 3.33
N THR A 182 7.69 1.40 3.59
CA THR A 182 6.28 1.78 3.79
C THR A 182 6.11 2.63 5.04
N ASP A 183 6.81 2.30 6.12
CA ASP A 183 6.85 3.07 7.37
C ASP A 183 7.41 4.49 7.14
N TYR A 184 8.58 4.58 6.48
CA TYR A 184 9.13 5.86 6.08
C TYR A 184 8.13 6.72 5.29
N VAL A 185 7.47 6.13 4.30
CA VAL A 185 6.52 6.84 3.42
C VAL A 185 5.29 7.31 4.19
N ASP A 186 4.74 6.47 5.05
CA ASP A 186 3.48 6.76 5.75
C ASP A 186 3.68 7.69 6.95
N HIS A 187 4.78 7.57 7.69
CA HIS A 187 4.96 8.26 8.97
C HIS A 187 6.07 9.31 8.99
N HIS A 188 7.08 9.21 8.12
CA HIS A 188 8.28 10.06 8.19
C HIS A 188 8.47 10.97 6.97
N SER A 189 7.82 10.70 5.84
CA SER A 189 7.98 11.51 4.65
C SER A 189 7.18 12.81 4.74
N ILE A 190 7.88 13.95 4.68
CA ILE A 190 7.27 15.28 4.76
C ILE A 190 6.63 15.65 3.42
N THR A 191 5.39 16.12 3.45
CA THR A 191 4.72 16.73 2.31
C THR A 191 4.61 18.23 2.51
N ARG A 192 5.25 19.01 1.64
CA ARG A 192 5.26 20.49 1.73
C ARG A 192 3.89 21.16 1.53
N ARG A 193 2.88 20.42 1.06
CA ARG A 193 1.56 20.94 0.66
C ARG A 193 0.43 20.65 1.65
N GLY A 194 0.75 20.28 2.90
CA GLY A 194 -0.24 20.06 3.95
C GLY A 194 -0.77 18.62 4.08
N GLN A 195 -1.58 18.39 5.12
CA GLN A 195 -2.03 17.04 5.52
C GLN A 195 -2.95 16.37 4.50
N GLU A 196 -3.90 17.11 3.91
CA GLU A 196 -4.83 16.55 2.92
C GLU A 196 -4.10 16.09 1.65
N THR A 197 -3.14 16.87 1.16
CA THR A 197 -2.28 16.48 0.03
C THR A 197 -1.40 15.28 0.39
N SER A 198 -0.95 15.18 1.64
CA SER A 198 -0.20 14.01 2.12
C SER A 198 -1.07 12.76 2.12
N ALA A 199 -2.28 12.84 2.68
CA ALA A 199 -3.23 11.73 2.71
C ALA A 199 -3.63 11.28 1.30
N ASP A 200 -3.92 12.21 0.40
CA ASP A 200 -4.22 11.92 -1.00
C ASP A 200 -3.04 11.21 -1.69
N SER A 201 -1.81 11.69 -1.48
CA SER A 201 -0.61 11.08 -2.04
C SER A 201 -0.32 9.69 -1.49
N MET A 202 -0.60 9.43 -0.20
CA MET A 202 -0.45 8.10 0.40
C MET A 202 -1.45 7.09 -0.15
N MET A 203 -2.66 7.54 -0.46
CA MET A 203 -3.73 6.66 -0.97
C MET A 203 -3.71 6.50 -2.49
N PHE A 204 -3.42 7.58 -3.24
CA PHE A 204 -3.70 7.65 -4.67
C PHE A 204 -2.56 8.23 -5.52
N GLY A 205 -1.48 8.73 -4.93
CA GLY A 205 -0.43 9.47 -5.63
C GLY A 205 0.97 8.91 -5.45
N THR A 206 1.96 9.80 -5.55
CA THR A 206 3.39 9.46 -5.63
C THR A 206 3.90 8.65 -4.44
N LYS A 207 3.35 8.83 -3.23
CA LYS A 207 3.69 8.02 -2.06
C LYS A 207 3.19 6.57 -2.22
N ALA A 208 1.97 6.39 -2.73
CA ALA A 208 1.45 5.06 -3.04
C ALA A 208 2.28 4.38 -4.14
N ASP A 209 2.64 5.12 -5.19
CA ASP A 209 3.48 4.60 -6.29
C ASP A 209 4.88 4.18 -5.81
N LEU A 210 5.49 4.93 -4.89
CA LEU A 210 6.78 4.59 -4.31
C LEU A 210 6.73 3.26 -3.53
N LYS A 211 5.68 3.06 -2.74
CA LYS A 211 5.48 1.80 -2.00
C LYS A 211 5.26 0.61 -2.95
N THR A 212 4.49 0.80 -4.01
CA THR A 212 4.30 -0.24 -5.04
C THR A 212 5.62 -0.59 -5.74
N ARG A 213 6.42 0.42 -6.10
CA ARG A 213 7.76 0.18 -6.67
C ARG A 213 8.68 -0.58 -5.71
N ALA A 214 8.62 -0.31 -4.42
CA ALA A 214 9.39 -1.05 -3.42
C ALA A 214 8.97 -2.53 -3.33
N LEU A 215 7.70 -2.84 -3.59
CA LEU A 215 7.20 -4.22 -3.65
C LEU A 215 7.67 -4.96 -4.92
N ASP A 216 7.86 -4.24 -6.03
CA ASP A 216 8.21 -4.81 -7.34
C ASP A 216 9.72 -5.01 -7.55
N LEU A 217 10.58 -4.41 -6.69
CA LEU A 217 12.05 -4.55 -6.71
C LEU A 217 12.54 -5.77 -5.93
#